data_47fd272932be1eb2d01ba2465c9bb4cc
#
_entry.id   47fd272932be1eb2d01ba2465c9bb4cc
#
_cell.length_a   1.000
_cell.length_b   1.000
_cell.length_c   1.000
_cell.angle_alpha   90.00
_cell.angle_beta   90.00
_cell.angle_gamma   90.00
#
_symmetry.space_group_name_H-M   'P 1'
#
loop_
_entity.id
_entity.type
_entity.pdbx_description
1 polymer ?
#
loop_
_entity_poly.entity_id
_entity_poly.type
_entity_poly.pdbx_seq_one_letter_code
_entity_poly.pdbx_strand_id
1 'polypeptide(L)' 'MTLTTTDTKLVYSTKESAEILGVSHKSVYRLIQRGKLRCMASLRHKRIPRSELERFVKEDLT' A
#
# COMPACT_ATOMS: atom_id res chain seq x y z
N MET A 1 7.12 -7.60 16.83
CA MET A 1 6.52 -7.87 16.00
C MET A 1 7.17 -8.21 14.77
N THR A 2 6.57 -8.76 14.09
CA THR A 2 7.09 -9.22 12.91
C THR A 2 7.43 -8.19 11.94
N LEU A 3 7.15 -6.99 12.26
CA LEU A 3 7.39 -5.98 11.31
C LEU A 3 8.79 -5.86 10.89
N THR A 4 9.68 -6.30 11.74
CA THR A 4 11.06 -6.18 11.37
C THR A 4 11.38 -6.95 10.12
N THR A 5 10.68 -8.02 9.89
CA THR A 5 10.99 -8.78 8.72
C THR A 5 10.46 -8.14 7.47
N THR A 6 9.47 -7.29 7.62
CA THR A 6 8.90 -6.68 6.46
C THR A 6 9.55 -5.38 6.10
N ASP A 7 10.46 -4.90 6.91
CA ASP A 7 11.04 -3.61 6.62
C ASP A 7 11.90 -3.64 5.39
N THR A 8 12.29 -4.80 4.90
CA THR A 8 13.05 -4.88 3.68
C THR A 8 12.18 -5.06 2.46
N LYS A 9 10.90 -5.20 2.64
CA LYS A 9 10.03 -5.42 1.53
C LYS A 9 9.85 -4.15 0.73
N LEU A 10 10.00 -4.24 -0.57
CA LEU A 10 9.90 -3.07 -1.43
C LEU A 10 8.49 -2.86 -1.96
N VAL A 11 7.71 -3.90 -2.06
CA VAL A 11 6.34 -3.79 -2.55
C VAL A 11 5.43 -4.61 -1.65
N TYR A 12 4.18 -4.20 -1.59
CA TYR A 12 3.19 -4.87 -0.77
C TYR A 12 1.95 -5.17 -1.60
N SER A 13 1.25 -6.22 -1.22
CA SER A 13 -0.03 -6.52 -1.86
C SER A 13 -1.07 -5.53 -1.36
N THR A 14 -2.24 -5.53 -2.01
CA THR A 14 -3.32 -4.65 -1.55
C THR A 14 -3.76 -5.03 -0.15
N LYS A 15 -3.77 -6.31 0.16
CA LYS A 15 -4.15 -6.75 1.48
C LYS A 15 -3.16 -6.30 2.53
N GLU A 16 -1.88 -6.44 2.24
CA GLU A 16 -0.85 -6.00 3.17
C GLU A 16 -0.90 -4.48 3.35
N SER A 17 -1.14 -3.76 2.26
CA SER A 17 -1.24 -2.32 2.34
C SER A 17 -2.40 -1.89 3.21
N ALA A 18 -3.52 -2.59 3.10
CA ALA A 18 -4.68 -2.29 3.92
C ALA A 18 -4.35 -2.45 5.39
N GLU A 19 -3.62 -3.50 5.72
CA GLU A 19 -3.23 -3.74 7.11
C GLU A 19 -2.28 -2.67 7.61
N ILE A 20 -1.34 -2.27 6.78
CA ILE A 20 -0.38 -1.24 7.15
C ILE A 20 -1.08 0.09 7.38
N LEU A 21 -2.00 0.43 6.51
CA LEU A 21 -2.70 1.71 6.61
C LEU A 21 -3.85 1.67 7.61
N GLY A 22 -4.24 0.49 8.06
CA GLY A 22 -5.33 0.39 8.99
C GLY A 22 -6.69 0.65 8.38
N VAL A 23 -6.84 0.33 7.10
CA VAL A 23 -8.10 0.53 6.40
C VAL A 23 -8.55 -0.77 5.77
N SER A 24 -9.75 -0.78 5.23
CA SER A 24 -10.26 -1.98 4.61
C SER A 24 -9.63 -2.20 3.24
N HIS A 25 -9.72 -3.42 2.78
CA HIS A 25 -9.18 -3.77 1.47
C HIS A 25 -9.85 -2.94 0.37
N LYS A 26 -11.14 -2.72 0.51
CA LYS A 26 -11.87 -1.92 -0.47
C LYS A 26 -11.37 -0.48 -0.49
N SER A 27 -11.00 0.03 0.67
CA SER A 27 -10.48 1.39 0.71
C SER A 27 -9.19 1.52 -0.07
N VAL A 28 -8.34 0.51 0.02
CA VAL A 28 -7.10 0.55 -0.76
C VAL A 28 -7.41 0.57 -2.25
N TYR A 29 -8.36 -0.24 -2.69
CA TYR A 29 -8.73 -0.24 -4.10
C TYR A 29 -9.27 1.12 -4.53
N ARG A 30 -10.04 1.76 -3.67
CA ARG A 30 -10.54 3.09 -4.00
C ARG A 30 -9.42 4.10 -4.13
N LEU A 31 -8.46 4.03 -3.23
CA LEU A 31 -7.32 4.94 -3.30
C LEU A 31 -6.55 4.76 -4.59
N ILE A 32 -6.42 3.53 -5.02
CA ILE A 32 -5.74 3.26 -6.29
C ILE A 32 -6.55 3.81 -7.45
N GLN A 33 -7.86 3.62 -7.41
CA GLN A 33 -8.71 4.12 -8.49
C GLN A 33 -8.70 5.64 -8.58
N ARG A 34 -8.58 6.28 -7.44
CA ARG A 34 -8.55 7.74 -7.43
C ARG A 34 -7.18 8.32 -7.71
N GLY A 35 -6.20 7.46 -7.90
CA GLY A 35 -4.85 7.93 -8.16
C GLY A 35 -4.10 8.38 -6.92
N LYS A 36 -4.63 8.11 -5.75
CA LYS A 36 -3.93 8.49 -4.53
C LYS A 36 -2.83 7.54 -4.17
N LEU A 37 -2.96 6.29 -4.59
CA LEU A 37 -1.91 5.30 -4.44
C LEU A 37 -1.60 4.74 -5.80
N ARG A 38 -0.35 4.73 -6.16
CA ARG A 38 0.05 4.12 -7.42
C ARG A 38 0.39 2.67 -7.16
N CYS A 39 0.03 1.82 -8.07
CA CYS A 39 0.37 0.42 -7.94
C CYS A 39 1.02 -0.06 -9.20
N MET A 40 1.83 -1.09 -9.06
CA MET A 40 2.45 -1.75 -10.19
C MET A 40 1.54 -2.89 -10.60
N ALA A 41 1.06 -2.84 -11.81
CA ALA A 41 0.21 -3.91 -12.32
C ALA A 41 1.12 -4.97 -12.85
N SER A 42 1.32 -5.99 -12.06
CA SER A 42 2.23 -7.01 -12.48
C SER A 42 1.45 -8.28 -12.64
N LEU A 43 1.35 -8.75 -13.83
CA LEU A 43 0.66 -10.00 -14.11
C LEU A 43 -0.76 -10.02 -13.56
N ARG A 44 -0.97 -10.72 -12.47
CA ARG A 44 -2.31 -10.86 -11.93
C ARG A 44 -2.56 -10.06 -10.70
N HIS A 45 -1.50 -9.56 -10.08
CA HIS A 45 -1.66 -8.93 -8.78
C HIS A 45 -1.20 -7.51 -8.82
N LYS A 46 -1.88 -6.68 -8.09
CA LYS A 46 -1.44 -5.32 -7.91
C LYS A 46 -0.45 -5.27 -6.77
N ARG A 47 0.62 -4.56 -6.99
CA ARG A 47 1.66 -4.39 -5.97
C ARG A 47 1.85 -2.91 -5.72
N ILE A 48 1.93 -2.53 -4.48
CA ILE A 48 2.06 -1.13 -4.11
C ILE A 48 3.46 -0.91 -3.56
N PRO A 49 4.25 -0.04 -4.19
CA PRO A 49 5.60 0.22 -3.68
C PRO A 49 5.55 0.81 -2.29
N ARG A 50 6.52 0.45 -1.48
CA ARG A 50 6.60 0.95 -0.13
C ARG A 50 6.63 2.48 -0.11
N SER A 51 7.32 3.08 -1.05
CA SER A 51 7.42 4.54 -1.10
C SER A 51 6.06 5.18 -1.27
N GLU A 52 5.15 4.53 -2.00
CA GLU A 52 3.81 5.09 -2.18
C GLU A 52 3.03 5.07 -0.87
N LEU A 53 3.19 4.02 -0.10
CA LEU A 53 2.53 3.95 1.19
C LEU A 53 3.07 5.01 2.13
N GLU A 54 4.36 5.19 2.13
CA GLU A 54 4.99 6.20 2.99
C GLU A 54 4.55 7.60 2.57
N ARG A 55 4.50 7.84 1.28
CA ARG A 55 4.09 9.14 0.78
C ARG A 55 2.63 9.42 1.13
N PHE A 56 1.78 8.42 0.98
CA PHE A 56 0.38 8.60 1.30
C PHE A 56 0.18 8.96 2.77
N VAL A 57 0.86 8.25 3.65
CA VAL A 57 0.75 8.53 5.08
C VAL A 57 1.23 9.95 5.38
N LYS A 58 2.32 10.34 4.74
CA LYS A 58 2.87 11.64 4.99
C LYS A 58 1.99 12.77 4.48
N GLU A 59 1.45 12.60 3.30
CA GLU A 59 0.71 13.70 2.67
C GLU A 59 -0.76 13.73 3.04
N ASP A 60 -1.36 12.58 3.15
CA ASP A 60 -2.81 12.55 3.34
C ASP A 60 -3.25 12.33 4.77
N LEU A 61 -2.39 11.79 5.61
CA LEU A 61 -2.76 11.55 7.01
C LEU A 61 -2.16 12.54 7.98
N THR A 62 -1.30 13.38 7.55
CA THR A 62 -0.74 14.41 8.45
C THR A 62 -1.32 15.79 8.16
#